data_d065048637f88d69fb3f8515b1920f39
#
_entry.id   d065048637f88d69fb3f8515b1920f39
#
_cell.length_a   1.000
_cell.length_b   1.000
_cell.length_c   1.000
_cell.angle_alpha   90.00
_cell.angle_beta   90.00
_cell.angle_gamma   90.00
#
_symmetry.space_group_name_H-M   'P 1'
#
loop_
_entity.id
_entity.type
_entity.pdbx_description
1 polymer ?
#
loop_
_entity_poly.entity_id
_entity_poly.type
_entity_poly.pdbx_seq_one_letter_code
_entity_poly.pdbx_strand_id
1 'polypeptide(L)'
;MTDPKHYVIGLVIYPGMTALDIVGPQQVFSSLPGVTIHRLWKNLEAITTDDGMRILPDTTFADCPTLDLICVGGGLGQPAVVSDDEVIDFFRQQSKVKFITSVCGGSEFLAKAGLLEGYRAATHWAMRDKLAELGVEVGMERVVIDRNRYTGGGVTAGIDFALTVAAKLYGEEKAKITQLMLEYDPVPPFDTGSPQKAGAELVNKAIAYATQNLFQDQEASLL
;
A
#
# COMPACT_ATOMS: atom_id res chain seq x y z
N MET A 1 -20.34 23.80 -16.70
CA MET A 1 -19.24 23.31 -15.85
C MET A 1 -19.72 21.99 -15.27
N THR A 2 -19.08 20.87 -15.60
CA THR A 2 -19.38 19.59 -14.96
C THR A 2 -18.98 19.70 -13.49
N ASP A 3 -19.87 19.24 -12.60
CA ASP A 3 -19.55 19.15 -11.15
C ASP A 3 -18.17 18.52 -10.96
N PRO A 4 -17.32 19.10 -10.10
CA PRO A 4 -16.01 18.51 -9.85
C PRO A 4 -16.20 17.08 -9.35
N LYS A 5 -15.56 16.12 -10.03
CA LYS A 5 -15.59 14.72 -9.58
C LYS A 5 -15.14 14.67 -8.13
N HIS A 6 -15.97 14.09 -7.29
CA HIS A 6 -15.64 13.83 -5.89
C HIS A 6 -15.26 12.35 -5.73
N TYR A 7 -14.12 12.08 -5.07
CA TYR A 7 -13.67 10.73 -4.77
C TYR A 7 -13.43 10.56 -3.27
N VAL A 8 -13.94 9.48 -2.71
CA VAL A 8 -13.73 9.09 -1.32
C VAL A 8 -12.72 7.95 -1.28
N ILE A 9 -11.57 8.20 -0.63
CA ILE A 9 -10.43 7.29 -0.55
C ILE A 9 -10.25 6.80 0.88
N GLY A 10 -10.27 5.49 1.08
CA GLY A 10 -9.93 4.84 2.34
C GLY A 10 -8.47 4.36 2.34
N LEU A 11 -7.68 4.84 3.26
CA LEU A 11 -6.33 4.37 3.53
C LEU A 11 -6.35 3.56 4.82
N VAL A 12 -6.20 2.24 4.71
CA VAL A 12 -6.16 1.38 5.89
C VAL A 12 -4.79 1.49 6.54
N ILE A 13 -4.79 1.93 7.80
CA ILE A 13 -3.60 2.04 8.64
C ILE A 13 -3.69 1.07 9.81
N TYR A 14 -2.55 0.56 10.28
CA TYR A 14 -2.53 -0.44 11.35
C TYR A 14 -1.20 -0.41 12.12
N PRO A 15 -1.15 -0.93 13.36
CA PRO A 15 0.07 -0.99 14.15
C PRO A 15 1.19 -1.76 13.43
N GLY A 16 2.39 -1.18 13.39
CA GLY A 16 3.56 -1.76 12.72
C GLY A 16 3.51 -1.74 11.19
N MET A 17 2.64 -0.91 10.58
CA MET A 17 2.69 -0.67 9.14
C MET A 17 3.92 0.16 8.76
N THR A 18 4.39 0.03 7.52
CA THR A 18 5.41 0.94 6.97
C THR A 18 4.76 2.28 6.62
N ALA A 19 5.17 3.36 7.29
CA ALA A 19 4.54 4.67 7.15
C ALA A 19 4.49 5.15 5.69
N LEU A 20 5.59 5.03 4.96
CA LEU A 20 5.70 5.57 3.59
C LEU A 20 4.76 4.87 2.59
N ASP A 21 4.34 3.61 2.85
CA ASP A 21 3.37 2.89 2.01
C ASP A 21 2.03 3.63 1.91
N ILE A 22 1.68 4.40 2.93
CA ILE A 22 0.43 5.16 3.01
C ILE A 22 0.67 6.67 2.86
N VAL A 23 1.70 7.22 3.51
CA VAL A 23 1.97 8.66 3.46
C VAL A 23 2.33 9.12 2.04
N GLY A 24 3.07 8.30 1.28
CA GLY A 24 3.37 8.59 -0.13
C GLY A 24 2.11 8.72 -0.99
N PRO A 25 1.25 7.71 -1.06
CA PRO A 25 -0.04 7.79 -1.74
C PRO A 25 -0.94 8.91 -1.21
N GLN A 26 -1.02 9.10 0.10
CA GLN A 26 -1.82 10.17 0.70
C GLN A 26 -1.37 11.55 0.20
N GLN A 27 -0.07 11.79 0.11
CA GLN A 27 0.45 13.08 -0.37
C GLN A 27 0.06 13.35 -1.82
N VAL A 28 0.10 12.33 -2.67
CA VAL A 28 -0.36 12.46 -4.07
C VAL A 28 -1.86 12.72 -4.13
N PHE A 29 -2.67 11.90 -3.44
CA PHE A 29 -4.13 12.01 -3.50
C PHE A 29 -4.65 13.32 -2.90
N SER A 30 -4.04 13.83 -1.83
CA SER A 30 -4.43 15.09 -1.21
C SER A 30 -4.18 16.31 -2.11
N SER A 31 -3.33 16.17 -3.13
CA SER A 31 -3.07 17.22 -4.12
C SER A 31 -4.12 17.26 -5.25
N LEU A 32 -5.07 16.32 -5.27
CA LEU A 32 -6.10 16.23 -6.29
C LEU A 32 -7.39 16.94 -5.83
N PRO A 33 -8.10 17.65 -6.73
CA PRO A 33 -9.32 18.37 -6.36
C PRO A 33 -10.47 17.42 -6.06
N GLY A 34 -11.28 17.74 -5.04
CA GLY A 34 -12.47 16.96 -4.70
C GLY A 34 -12.19 15.57 -4.16
N VAL A 35 -11.01 15.33 -3.56
CA VAL A 35 -10.69 14.09 -2.86
C VAL A 35 -10.93 14.27 -1.36
N THR A 36 -11.65 13.33 -0.77
CA THR A 36 -11.72 13.13 0.69
C THR A 36 -10.97 11.87 1.06
N ILE A 37 -10.07 11.95 2.02
CA ILE A 37 -9.25 10.82 2.48
C ILE A 37 -9.66 10.44 3.90
N HIS A 38 -9.93 9.17 4.13
CA HIS A 38 -10.17 8.58 5.43
C HIS A 38 -9.02 7.64 5.80
N ARG A 39 -8.41 7.86 6.96
CA ARG A 39 -7.45 6.92 7.57
C ARG A 39 -8.22 5.95 8.45
N LEU A 40 -8.38 4.74 7.96
CA LEU A 40 -9.28 3.73 8.50
C LEU A 40 -8.56 2.78 9.44
N TRP A 41 -9.11 2.59 10.64
CA TRP A 41 -8.71 1.54 11.56
C TRP A 41 -9.90 1.08 12.41
N LYS A 42 -9.70 0.07 13.25
CA LYS A 42 -10.72 -0.49 14.16
C LYS A 42 -11.26 0.53 15.16
N ASN A 43 -10.40 1.43 15.62
CA ASN A 43 -10.70 2.48 16.60
C ASN A 43 -9.94 3.77 16.24
N LEU A 44 -10.15 4.84 17.00
CA LEU A 44 -9.50 6.14 16.77
C LEU A 44 -8.24 6.35 17.61
N GLU A 45 -7.69 5.30 18.23
CA GLU A 45 -6.43 5.39 18.96
C GLU A 45 -5.24 5.52 17.99
N ALA A 46 -4.20 6.23 18.42
CA ALA A 46 -3.00 6.38 17.60
C ALA A 46 -2.33 5.02 17.38
N ILE A 47 -2.07 4.68 16.12
CA ILE A 47 -1.23 3.54 15.77
C ILE A 47 0.24 3.96 15.74
N THR A 48 1.15 3.05 16.07
CA THR A 48 2.59 3.26 15.91
C THR A 48 3.06 2.43 14.72
N THR A 49 3.76 3.05 13.78
CA THR A 49 4.33 2.40 12.58
C THR A 49 5.60 1.61 12.91
N ASP A 50 6.12 0.85 11.97
CA ASP A 50 7.34 0.06 12.14
C ASP A 50 8.60 0.91 12.35
N ASP A 51 8.59 2.17 11.93
CA ASP A 51 9.65 3.17 12.16
C ASP A 51 9.41 4.07 13.38
N GLY A 52 8.34 3.82 14.17
CA GLY A 52 8.03 4.55 15.39
C GLY A 52 7.19 5.82 15.21
N MET A 53 6.76 6.16 14.00
CA MET A 53 5.85 7.28 13.77
C MET A 53 4.47 6.96 14.36
N ARG A 54 3.81 7.97 14.97
CA ARG A 54 2.44 7.83 15.48
C ARG A 54 1.47 8.52 14.53
N ILE A 55 0.48 7.76 14.06
CA ILE A 55 -0.56 8.24 13.14
C ILE A 55 -1.93 8.02 13.77
N LEU A 56 -2.80 9.03 13.68
CA LEU A 56 -4.18 8.95 14.15
C LEU A 56 -5.09 8.49 13.00
N PRO A 57 -5.87 7.41 13.19
CA PRO A 57 -7.05 7.17 12.38
C PRO A 57 -8.05 8.31 12.54
N ASP A 58 -8.82 8.60 11.51
CA ASP A 58 -9.92 9.58 11.59
C ASP A 58 -11.29 8.95 11.39
N THR A 59 -11.33 7.68 11.03
CA THR A 59 -12.57 6.95 10.74
C THR A 59 -12.41 5.49 11.17
N THR A 60 -13.40 4.95 11.86
CA THR A 60 -13.42 3.52 12.23
C THR A 60 -13.89 2.65 11.06
N PHE A 61 -13.63 1.34 11.09
CA PHE A 61 -14.22 0.41 10.12
C PHE A 61 -15.75 0.44 10.14
N ALA A 62 -16.33 0.61 11.34
CA ALA A 62 -17.80 0.67 11.51
C ALA A 62 -18.42 1.94 10.89
N ASP A 63 -17.68 3.06 10.91
CA ASP A 63 -18.14 4.35 10.38
C ASP A 63 -17.64 4.60 8.95
N CYS A 64 -17.04 3.59 8.31
CA CYS A 64 -16.45 3.72 6.98
C CYS A 64 -17.51 4.12 5.96
N PRO A 65 -17.35 5.26 5.25
CA PRO A 65 -18.28 5.66 4.21
C PRO A 65 -18.15 4.77 2.97
N THR A 66 -19.04 4.95 2.01
CA THR A 66 -18.88 4.33 0.68
C THR A 66 -17.61 4.87 0.03
N LEU A 67 -16.67 3.98 -0.28
CA LEU A 67 -15.39 4.33 -0.88
C LEU A 67 -15.42 4.19 -2.41
N ASP A 68 -14.69 5.09 -3.09
CA ASP A 68 -14.32 4.91 -4.50
C ASP A 68 -12.99 4.14 -4.65
N LEU A 69 -12.09 4.29 -3.66
CA LEU A 69 -10.80 3.61 -3.62
C LEU A 69 -10.47 3.18 -2.19
N ILE A 70 -9.97 1.96 -2.05
CA ILE A 70 -9.35 1.46 -0.82
C ILE A 70 -7.88 1.13 -1.07
N CYS A 71 -6.99 1.52 -0.15
CA CYS A 71 -5.57 1.23 -0.21
C CYS A 71 -5.05 0.72 1.13
N VAL A 72 -4.16 -0.27 1.07
CA VAL A 72 -3.45 -0.82 2.23
C VAL A 72 -1.98 -1.00 1.92
N GLY A 73 -1.12 -0.64 2.86
CA GLY A 73 0.32 -0.86 2.80
C GLY A 73 0.76 -2.17 3.45
N GLY A 74 2.06 -2.46 3.37
CA GLY A 74 2.71 -3.52 4.14
C GLY A 74 3.31 -2.98 5.45
N GLY A 75 4.21 -3.75 6.05
CA GLY A 75 4.95 -3.38 7.26
C GLY A 75 5.29 -4.59 8.14
N LEU A 76 6.14 -4.38 9.12
CA LEU A 76 6.58 -5.46 10.01
C LEU A 76 5.44 -5.99 10.89
N GLY A 77 4.43 -5.17 11.22
CA GLY A 77 3.22 -5.60 11.95
C GLY A 77 2.23 -6.39 11.10
N GLN A 78 2.41 -6.46 9.78
CA GLN A 78 1.50 -7.13 8.85
C GLN A 78 1.18 -8.59 9.23
N PRO A 79 2.13 -9.45 9.65
CA PRO A 79 1.82 -10.86 9.96
C PRO A 79 0.76 -11.04 11.05
N ALA A 80 0.77 -10.19 12.07
CA ALA A 80 -0.24 -10.23 13.14
C ALA A 80 -1.60 -9.73 12.62
N VAL A 81 -1.62 -8.63 11.89
CA VAL A 81 -2.85 -7.96 11.45
C VAL A 81 -3.55 -8.72 10.31
N VAL A 82 -2.80 -9.34 9.42
CA VAL A 82 -3.35 -10.15 8.31
C VAL A 82 -3.99 -11.47 8.79
N SER A 83 -3.76 -11.84 10.04
CA SER A 83 -4.37 -12.99 10.71
C SER A 83 -5.60 -12.62 11.54
N ASP A 84 -5.96 -11.35 11.58
CA ASP A 84 -7.09 -10.82 12.31
C ASP A 84 -8.36 -10.86 11.43
N ASP A 85 -9.33 -11.66 11.84
CA ASP A 85 -10.56 -11.89 11.09
C ASP A 85 -11.37 -10.60 10.87
N GLU A 86 -11.41 -9.68 11.85
CA GLU A 86 -12.12 -8.41 11.70
C GLU A 86 -11.54 -7.57 10.57
N VAL A 87 -10.21 -7.54 10.45
CA VAL A 87 -9.52 -6.81 9.37
C VAL A 87 -9.81 -7.46 8.02
N ILE A 88 -9.72 -8.77 7.92
CA ILE A 88 -9.97 -9.48 6.66
C ILE A 88 -11.44 -9.36 6.26
N ASP A 89 -12.37 -9.44 7.20
CA ASP A 89 -13.80 -9.26 6.91
C ASP A 89 -14.12 -7.83 6.48
N PHE A 90 -13.46 -6.82 7.04
CA PHE A 90 -13.57 -5.45 6.55
C PHE A 90 -13.16 -5.36 5.06
N PHE A 91 -12.03 -5.96 4.65
CA PHE A 91 -11.64 -5.98 3.25
C PHE A 91 -12.64 -6.74 2.37
N ARG A 92 -13.17 -7.88 2.80
CA ARG A 92 -14.21 -8.63 2.06
C ARG A 92 -15.44 -7.77 1.74
N GLN A 93 -15.85 -6.94 2.69
CA GLN A 93 -16.97 -6.01 2.52
C GLN A 93 -16.69 -4.94 1.45
N GLN A 94 -15.41 -4.64 1.18
CA GLN A 94 -14.99 -3.66 0.17
C GLN A 94 -14.94 -4.22 -1.27
N SER A 95 -15.46 -5.42 -1.52
CA SER A 95 -15.40 -6.10 -2.84
C SER A 95 -16.02 -5.30 -4.00
N LYS A 96 -16.93 -4.35 -3.71
CA LYS A 96 -17.60 -3.51 -4.70
C LYS A 96 -16.95 -2.14 -4.91
N VAL A 97 -15.89 -1.82 -4.19
CA VAL A 97 -15.15 -0.56 -4.34
C VAL A 97 -14.56 -0.48 -5.75
N LYS A 98 -14.66 0.68 -6.38
CA LYS A 98 -14.22 0.88 -7.76
C LYS A 98 -12.75 0.55 -7.99
N PHE A 99 -11.89 0.94 -7.05
CA PHE A 99 -10.44 0.69 -7.11
C PHE A 99 -10.00 0.02 -5.82
N ILE A 100 -9.57 -1.23 -5.92
CA ILE A 100 -9.01 -2.00 -4.82
C ILE A 100 -7.50 -2.02 -5.00
N THR A 101 -6.78 -1.49 -4.02
CA THR A 101 -5.39 -1.14 -4.24
C THR A 101 -4.52 -1.49 -3.03
N SER A 102 -3.24 -1.70 -3.29
CA SER A 102 -2.25 -1.98 -2.26
C SER A 102 -0.85 -1.48 -2.64
N VAL A 103 -0.01 -1.35 -1.64
CA VAL A 103 1.43 -1.08 -1.78
C VAL A 103 2.20 -2.11 -0.96
N CYS A 104 3.39 -2.50 -1.42
CA CYS A 104 4.30 -3.37 -0.67
C CYS A 104 3.64 -4.72 -0.30
N GLY A 105 3.72 -5.14 0.97
CA GLY A 105 3.07 -6.34 1.49
C GLY A 105 1.54 -6.28 1.54
N GLY A 106 0.94 -5.10 1.34
CA GLY A 106 -0.50 -4.90 1.42
C GLY A 106 -1.35 -5.80 0.50
N SER A 107 -0.77 -6.32 -0.58
CA SER A 107 -1.43 -7.29 -1.45
C SER A 107 -1.83 -8.59 -0.74
N GLU A 108 -1.16 -8.96 0.36
CA GLU A 108 -1.53 -10.15 1.15
C GLU A 108 -2.90 -9.99 1.81
N PHE A 109 -3.25 -8.81 2.33
CA PHE A 109 -4.59 -8.55 2.88
C PHE A 109 -5.66 -8.75 1.83
N LEU A 110 -5.43 -8.21 0.63
CA LEU A 110 -6.36 -8.33 -0.49
C LEU A 110 -6.50 -9.80 -0.96
N ALA A 111 -5.39 -10.55 -1.01
CA ALA A 111 -5.40 -11.95 -1.38
C ALA A 111 -6.19 -12.79 -0.36
N LYS A 112 -5.91 -12.62 0.95
CA LYS A 112 -6.64 -13.33 2.02
C LYS A 112 -8.12 -12.98 2.10
N ALA A 113 -8.50 -11.77 1.71
CA ALA A 113 -9.89 -11.36 1.58
C ALA A 113 -10.56 -11.88 0.30
N GLY A 114 -9.86 -12.61 -0.58
CA GLY A 114 -10.38 -13.11 -1.86
C GLY A 114 -10.48 -12.03 -2.95
N LEU A 115 -9.94 -10.84 -2.70
CA LEU A 115 -10.07 -9.70 -3.62
C LEU A 115 -9.07 -9.73 -4.78
N LEU A 116 -8.09 -10.64 -4.76
CA LEU A 116 -7.12 -10.84 -5.85
C LEU A 116 -7.32 -12.16 -6.59
N GLU A 117 -8.39 -12.90 -6.33
CA GLU A 117 -8.68 -14.16 -7.04
C GLU A 117 -8.87 -13.91 -8.55
N GLY A 118 -8.03 -14.54 -9.38
CA GLY A 118 -8.03 -14.36 -10.82
C GLY A 118 -7.52 -12.98 -11.30
N TYR A 119 -6.72 -12.30 -10.47
CA TYR A 119 -6.05 -11.05 -10.80
C TYR A 119 -4.53 -11.21 -10.74
N ARG A 120 -3.83 -10.38 -11.53
CA ARG A 120 -2.39 -10.12 -11.36
C ARG A 120 -2.19 -9.01 -10.32
N ALA A 121 -1.16 -9.16 -9.50
CA ALA A 121 -0.82 -8.13 -8.50
C ALA A 121 0.69 -8.01 -8.29
N ALA A 122 1.15 -6.79 -7.99
CA ALA A 122 2.49 -6.55 -7.45
C ALA A 122 2.48 -6.68 -5.92
N THR A 123 3.66 -6.95 -5.38
CA THR A 123 3.95 -6.88 -3.95
C THR A 123 5.43 -6.53 -3.75
N HIS A 124 5.86 -6.33 -2.51
CA HIS A 124 7.29 -6.20 -2.21
C HIS A 124 8.06 -7.43 -2.71
N TRP A 125 9.26 -7.23 -3.25
CA TRP A 125 10.02 -8.31 -3.86
C TRP A 125 10.25 -9.52 -2.93
N ALA A 126 10.42 -9.30 -1.64
CA ALA A 126 10.60 -10.36 -0.64
C ALA A 126 9.30 -11.10 -0.28
N MET A 127 8.14 -10.62 -0.74
CA MET A 127 6.83 -11.21 -0.46
C MET A 127 6.21 -11.91 -1.67
N ARG A 128 6.94 -11.99 -2.79
CA ARG A 128 6.42 -12.53 -4.05
C ARG A 128 6.03 -14.00 -3.95
N ASP A 129 6.89 -14.82 -3.36
CA ASP A 129 6.64 -16.25 -3.19
C ASP A 129 5.41 -16.48 -2.31
N LYS A 130 5.31 -15.73 -1.21
CA LYS A 130 4.15 -15.78 -0.32
C LYS A 130 2.85 -15.38 -1.01
N LEU A 131 2.88 -14.34 -1.85
CA LEU A 131 1.69 -13.93 -2.60
C LEU A 131 1.30 -14.99 -3.66
N ALA A 132 2.28 -15.62 -4.31
CA ALA A 132 2.04 -16.72 -5.25
C ALA A 132 1.45 -17.96 -4.57
N GLU A 133 1.88 -18.30 -3.35
CA GLU A 133 1.31 -19.38 -2.52
C GLU A 133 -0.17 -19.14 -2.20
N LEU A 134 -0.63 -17.89 -2.17
CA LEU A 134 -2.04 -17.52 -2.03
C LEU A 134 -2.82 -17.58 -3.35
N GLY A 135 -2.23 -18.09 -4.42
CA GLY A 135 -2.88 -18.29 -5.72
C GLY A 135 -2.97 -17.03 -6.60
N VAL A 136 -2.23 -15.98 -6.27
CA VAL A 136 -2.20 -14.73 -7.05
C VAL A 136 -1.12 -14.81 -8.13
N GLU A 137 -1.43 -14.40 -9.36
CA GLU A 137 -0.43 -14.20 -10.40
C GLU A 137 0.42 -12.96 -10.08
N VAL A 138 1.69 -13.19 -9.72
CA VAL A 138 2.58 -12.11 -9.28
C VAL A 138 3.20 -11.39 -10.47
N GLY A 139 2.90 -10.10 -10.60
CA GLY A 139 3.55 -9.19 -11.54
C GLY A 139 4.91 -8.71 -11.01
N MET A 140 5.86 -8.51 -11.94
CA MET A 140 7.23 -8.07 -11.63
C MET A 140 7.40 -6.57 -11.81
N GLU A 141 6.41 -5.90 -12.36
CA GLU A 141 6.37 -4.47 -12.62
C GLU A 141 6.28 -3.69 -11.30
N ARG A 142 6.80 -2.46 -11.32
CA ARG A 142 6.75 -1.57 -10.15
C ARG A 142 5.33 -1.21 -9.75
N VAL A 143 4.42 -1.10 -10.73
CA VAL A 143 2.97 -0.97 -10.54
C VAL A 143 2.30 -1.95 -11.48
N VAL A 144 1.48 -2.84 -10.94
CA VAL A 144 0.64 -3.76 -11.72
C VAL A 144 -0.79 -3.23 -11.75
N ILE A 145 -1.35 -3.16 -12.94
CA ILE A 145 -2.75 -2.80 -13.19
C ILE A 145 -3.43 -4.01 -13.82
N ASP A 146 -4.43 -4.52 -13.15
CA ASP A 146 -5.31 -5.54 -13.71
C ASP A 146 -6.76 -5.15 -13.44
N ARG A 147 -7.45 -4.72 -14.50
CA ARG A 147 -8.84 -4.22 -14.44
C ARG A 147 -8.98 -3.08 -13.41
N ASN A 148 -9.56 -3.33 -12.26
CA ASN A 148 -9.72 -2.36 -11.19
C ASN A 148 -8.84 -2.65 -9.96
N ARG A 149 -7.82 -3.50 -10.11
CA ARG A 149 -6.76 -3.72 -9.12
C ARG A 149 -5.52 -2.93 -9.53
N TYR A 150 -5.05 -2.07 -8.66
CA TYR A 150 -3.84 -1.29 -8.84
C TYR A 150 -2.93 -1.59 -7.66
N THR A 151 -1.82 -2.25 -7.90
CA THR A 151 -0.93 -2.70 -6.83
C THR A 151 0.49 -2.23 -7.07
N GLY A 152 1.08 -1.57 -6.08
CA GLY A 152 2.46 -1.11 -6.08
C GLY A 152 3.40 -2.15 -5.47
N GLY A 153 4.63 -2.21 -5.96
CA GLY A 153 5.71 -3.02 -5.41
C GLY A 153 6.19 -2.51 -4.06
N GLY A 154 7.52 -2.50 -3.83
CA GLY A 154 8.07 -2.07 -2.54
C GLY A 154 7.84 -0.60 -2.23
N VAL A 155 7.94 -0.25 -1.00
CA VAL A 155 7.65 1.00 -0.27
C VAL A 155 7.52 2.27 -1.13
N THR A 156 8.60 2.66 -1.82
CA THR A 156 8.62 3.88 -2.64
C THR A 156 7.76 3.80 -3.90
N ALA A 157 7.31 2.60 -4.31
CA ALA A 157 6.38 2.42 -5.42
C ALA A 157 5.00 3.03 -5.12
N GLY A 158 4.71 3.34 -3.87
CA GLY A 158 3.46 4.00 -3.46
C GLY A 158 3.24 5.35 -4.14
N ILE A 159 4.31 6.11 -4.43
CA ILE A 159 4.19 7.40 -5.13
C ILE A 159 3.87 7.16 -6.62
N ASP A 160 4.61 6.26 -7.29
CA ASP A 160 4.36 5.91 -8.71
C ASP A 160 2.95 5.34 -8.90
N PHE A 161 2.55 4.46 -7.98
CA PHE A 161 1.20 3.89 -7.92
C PHE A 161 0.13 4.98 -7.82
N ALA A 162 0.28 5.92 -6.87
CA ALA A 162 -0.70 6.96 -6.65
C ALA A 162 -0.79 7.94 -7.84
N LEU A 163 0.34 8.28 -8.49
CA LEU A 163 0.35 9.06 -9.73
C LEU A 163 -0.35 8.31 -10.88
N THR A 164 -0.17 6.98 -10.95
CA THR A 164 -0.86 6.14 -11.94
C THR A 164 -2.38 6.16 -11.71
N VAL A 165 -2.82 6.06 -10.45
CA VAL A 165 -4.24 6.19 -10.08
C VAL A 165 -4.75 7.61 -10.38
N ALA A 166 -3.98 8.64 -10.06
CA ALA A 166 -4.33 10.03 -10.37
C ALA A 166 -4.58 10.23 -11.87
N ALA A 167 -3.72 9.67 -12.73
CA ALA A 167 -3.91 9.70 -14.18
C ALA A 167 -5.20 9.00 -14.62
N LYS A 168 -5.56 7.88 -13.97
CA LYS A 168 -6.81 7.16 -14.24
C LYS A 168 -8.05 7.95 -13.84
N LEU A 169 -8.01 8.64 -12.70
CA LEU A 169 -9.15 9.37 -12.14
C LEU A 169 -9.36 10.74 -12.81
N TYR A 170 -8.27 11.46 -13.05
CA TYR A 170 -8.28 12.88 -13.46
C TYR A 170 -7.66 13.15 -14.83
N GLY A 171 -7.07 12.14 -15.47
CA GLY A 171 -6.32 12.28 -16.72
C GLY A 171 -4.83 12.56 -16.50
N GLU A 172 -4.02 12.26 -17.53
CA GLU A 172 -2.56 12.36 -17.47
C GLU A 172 -2.06 13.77 -17.17
N GLU A 173 -2.68 14.79 -17.74
CA GLU A 173 -2.26 16.18 -17.51
C GLU A 173 -2.28 16.54 -16.03
N LYS A 174 -3.36 16.18 -15.32
CA LYS A 174 -3.48 16.46 -13.88
C LYS A 174 -2.46 15.67 -13.07
N ALA A 175 -2.20 14.41 -13.42
CA ALA A 175 -1.18 13.60 -12.77
C ALA A 175 0.24 14.20 -12.99
N LYS A 176 0.55 14.66 -14.19
CA LYS A 176 1.82 15.33 -14.52
C LYS A 176 1.99 16.65 -13.73
N ILE A 177 0.94 17.44 -13.61
CA ILE A 177 0.95 18.64 -12.75
C ILE A 177 1.21 18.26 -11.30
N THR A 178 0.52 17.25 -10.79
CA THR A 178 0.73 16.75 -9.41
C THR A 178 2.16 16.27 -9.20
N GLN A 179 2.73 15.50 -10.12
CA GLN A 179 4.12 15.05 -10.08
C GLN A 179 5.10 16.22 -10.03
N LEU A 180 4.89 17.24 -10.90
CA LEU A 180 5.73 18.43 -10.94
C LEU A 180 5.64 19.25 -9.63
N MET A 181 4.43 19.41 -9.09
CA MET A 181 4.23 20.14 -7.82
C MET A 181 4.85 19.43 -6.61
N LEU A 182 4.97 18.10 -6.66
CA LEU A 182 5.68 17.31 -5.66
C LEU A 182 7.20 17.25 -5.90
N GLU A 183 7.67 17.80 -7.04
CA GLU A 183 9.07 17.67 -7.49
C GLU A 183 9.55 16.21 -7.47
N TYR A 184 8.62 15.29 -7.84
CA TYR A 184 8.94 13.85 -7.85
C TYR A 184 9.75 13.51 -9.11
N ASP A 185 11.06 13.71 -8.99
CA ASP A 185 12.09 13.41 -10.02
C ASP A 185 13.24 12.61 -9.36
N PRO A 186 13.02 11.31 -9.04
CA PRO A 186 13.94 10.52 -8.22
C PRO A 186 15.25 10.23 -8.93
N VAL A 187 16.36 10.61 -8.29
CA VAL A 187 17.73 10.31 -8.70
C VAL A 187 18.44 9.57 -7.56
N PRO A 188 18.21 8.26 -7.39
CA PRO A 188 18.81 7.50 -6.31
C PRO A 188 20.34 7.44 -6.47
N PRO A 189 21.12 7.54 -5.38
CA PRO A 189 22.59 7.54 -5.44
C PRO A 189 23.17 6.16 -5.81
N PHE A 190 22.37 5.10 -5.72
CA PHE A 190 22.78 3.73 -6.03
C PHE A 190 21.76 3.07 -6.96
N ASP A 191 22.24 2.27 -7.92
CA ASP A 191 21.38 1.52 -8.84
C ASP A 191 21.13 0.08 -8.35
N THR A 192 20.65 -0.06 -7.11
CA THR A 192 20.40 -1.35 -6.44
C THR A 192 18.97 -1.48 -5.90
N GLY A 193 18.07 -0.64 -6.38
CA GLY A 193 16.69 -0.54 -5.87
C GLY A 193 15.75 -1.68 -6.30
N SER A 194 16.24 -2.71 -6.97
CA SER A 194 15.47 -3.92 -7.29
C SER A 194 16.38 -5.15 -7.26
N PRO A 195 15.85 -6.37 -7.04
CA PRO A 195 16.66 -7.60 -7.07
C PRO A 195 17.47 -7.78 -8.35
N GLN A 196 16.89 -7.41 -9.49
CA GLN A 196 17.54 -7.51 -10.79
C GLN A 196 18.76 -6.60 -10.91
N LYS A 197 18.69 -5.39 -10.35
CA LYS A 197 19.78 -4.42 -10.33
C LYS A 197 20.79 -4.71 -9.23
N ALA A 198 20.32 -5.14 -8.08
CA ALA A 198 21.17 -5.45 -6.90
C ALA A 198 22.05 -6.69 -7.09
N GLY A 199 21.56 -7.68 -7.84
CA GLY A 199 22.22 -8.97 -7.99
C GLY A 199 22.08 -9.89 -6.78
N ALA A 200 22.30 -11.19 -6.98
CA ALA A 200 22.02 -12.22 -5.98
C ALA A 200 22.78 -12.04 -4.66
N GLU A 201 24.03 -11.60 -4.73
CA GLU A 201 24.85 -11.43 -3.51
C GLU A 201 24.26 -10.37 -2.57
N LEU A 202 23.87 -9.20 -3.10
CA LEU A 202 23.29 -8.14 -2.27
C LEU A 202 21.87 -8.50 -1.81
N VAL A 203 21.10 -9.21 -2.63
CA VAL A 203 19.78 -9.75 -2.23
C VAL A 203 19.91 -10.68 -1.04
N ASN A 204 20.86 -11.64 -1.07
CA ASN A 204 21.09 -12.56 0.04
C ASN A 204 21.53 -11.83 1.31
N LYS A 205 22.41 -10.82 1.20
CA LYS A 205 22.78 -9.97 2.33
C LYS A 205 21.59 -9.20 2.90
N ALA A 206 20.70 -8.68 2.05
CA ALA A 206 19.50 -7.96 2.49
C ALA A 206 18.51 -8.87 3.23
N ILE A 207 18.32 -10.11 2.75
CA ILE A 207 17.49 -11.11 3.44
C ILE A 207 18.09 -11.45 4.81
N ALA A 208 19.38 -11.74 4.87
CA ALA A 208 20.07 -12.04 6.13
C ALA A 208 19.98 -10.88 7.14
N TYR A 209 20.18 -9.64 6.66
CA TYR A 209 20.04 -8.44 7.48
C TYR A 209 18.60 -8.30 8.03
N ALA A 210 17.60 -8.48 7.19
CA ALA A 210 16.20 -8.40 7.60
C ALA A 210 15.87 -9.46 8.67
N THR A 211 16.30 -10.70 8.46
CA THR A 211 16.08 -11.80 9.42
C THR A 211 16.77 -11.52 10.77
N GLN A 212 17.96 -10.95 10.77
CA GLN A 212 18.72 -10.72 12.00
C GLN A 212 18.28 -9.47 12.76
N ASN A 213 17.87 -8.41 12.08
CA ASN A 213 17.71 -7.10 12.71
C ASN A 213 16.27 -6.59 12.73
N LEU A 214 15.44 -6.99 11.76
CA LEU A 214 14.08 -6.48 11.69
C LEU A 214 13.04 -7.38 12.38
N PHE A 215 13.32 -8.69 12.47
CA PHE A 215 12.39 -9.65 13.07
C PHE A 215 12.72 -10.01 14.53
N GLN A 216 13.99 -9.85 14.98
CA GLN A 216 14.38 -10.10 16.38
C GLN A 216 13.94 -8.98 17.34
N ASP A 217 13.90 -7.72 16.89
CA ASP A 217 13.47 -6.59 17.71
C ASP A 217 11.97 -6.60 18.01
N GLN A 218 11.15 -7.33 17.25
CA GLN A 218 9.73 -7.49 17.54
C GLN A 218 9.45 -8.39 18.74
N GLU A 219 10.23 -9.42 18.98
CA GLU A 219 10.12 -10.25 20.19
C GLU A 219 10.48 -9.47 21.47
N ALA A 220 11.43 -8.53 21.37
CA ALA A 220 11.85 -7.72 22.51
C ALA A 220 10.89 -6.57 22.85
N SER A 221 10.05 -6.11 21.92
CA SER A 221 9.06 -5.03 22.15
C SER A 221 7.70 -5.53 22.65
N LEU A 222 7.49 -6.85 22.70
CA LEU A 222 6.27 -7.50 23.20
C LEU A 222 6.41 -8.03 24.65
N LEU A 223 7.59 -7.85 25.28
CA LEU A 223 7.88 -8.15 26.67
C LEU A 223 7.96 -6.85 27.51
#